data_eedfe4f40e3f60a6bbc71d12b05b14bb
#
_entry.id   eedfe4f40e3f60a6bbc71d12b05b14bb
#
_cell.length_a   1.000
_cell.length_b   1.000
_cell.length_c   1.000
_cell.angle_alpha   90.00
_cell.angle_beta   90.00
_cell.angle_gamma   90.00
#
_symmetry.space_group_name_H-M   'P 1'
#
loop_
_entity.id
_entity.type
_entity.pdbx_description
1 polymer ?
#
loop_
_entity_poly.entity_id
_entity_poly.type
_entity_poly.pdbx_seq_one_letter_code
_entity_poly.pdbx_strand_id
1 'polypeptide(L)'
;MLLRLLPALACLAAISPATAAASAPAPDLAPALTPNPTPAPAPARQPETCADCYGAQEAREDLATLYRRLQQEHVDLFARRDRAAHDAKMAELLARIDGPVPKAEFHLMLHEAMAFGRIAHAKTEAAILDALAHVRSGGRIIPLSVSYRGDAMLTDQWAAAGGALPPGSRITRIDGLEVADIESRARRIISADTDRLLRSQMEAALPIFLHLLLGPRDAVEVAYVAPGGAAGTIMVPSLSYGDMTALQDARPVAAPARDPLRRIARDLGQGIHYLQPGPFLASEDERGETGDAYAIEGFRRFVDDAFAQIAASGATDLLIDLRGNPGGDVSFSDLITARLTDRPYRFASRYEVRAGPATKAIWAKRAAGTEFDPGSLSGRMAAAIADAPVGGRVAVDLPAAQPIRDHAFRGRVWALIDRHSYSNAAVVAALLQDLDIAVIMGEETADLPTTYGAVESFTLPHSGAAIIYPKAYMVRPSGSEETRGVVPDIPLAPGPVGEDRDIMLDQALSRIAAERNALSYTQPER
;
A
#
# COMPACT_ATOMS: atom_id res chain seq x y z
N MET A 1 -11.02 13.12 -8.15
CA MET A 1 -9.97 12.10 -8.43
C MET A 1 -8.70 12.36 -7.65
N LEU A 2 -7.96 13.43 -7.85
CA LEU A 2 -6.78 13.76 -7.02
C LEU A 2 -7.12 14.03 -5.54
N LEU A 3 -8.27 14.58 -5.21
CA LEU A 3 -8.78 14.63 -3.82
C LEU A 3 -8.96 13.24 -3.19
N ARG A 4 -9.06 12.16 -3.98
CA ARG A 4 -9.12 10.76 -3.53
C ARG A 4 -7.78 10.05 -3.64
N LEU A 5 -6.88 10.52 -4.52
CA LEU A 5 -5.50 10.07 -4.58
C LEU A 5 -4.69 10.59 -3.39
N LEU A 6 -4.93 11.84 -2.96
CA LEU A 6 -4.24 12.42 -1.81
C LEU A 6 -4.48 11.65 -0.50
N PRO A 7 -5.71 11.24 -0.12
CA PRO A 7 -5.92 10.38 1.04
C PRO A 7 -5.42 8.94 0.85
N ALA A 8 -5.57 8.35 -0.33
CA ALA A 8 -5.06 6.99 -0.59
C ALA A 8 -3.53 6.95 -0.60
N LEU A 9 -2.88 7.95 -1.19
CA LEU A 9 -1.43 8.15 -1.14
C LEU A 9 -0.98 8.62 0.25
N ALA A 10 -1.78 9.44 0.96
CA ALA A 10 -1.51 9.82 2.34
C ALA A 10 -1.68 8.64 3.32
N CYS A 11 -2.61 7.71 3.07
CA CYS A 11 -2.66 6.44 3.81
C CYS A 11 -1.43 5.56 3.55
N LEU A 12 -0.88 5.58 2.33
CA LEU A 12 0.41 4.95 2.02
C LEU A 12 1.57 5.68 2.74
N ALA A 13 1.49 7.01 2.87
CA ALA A 13 2.47 7.86 3.56
C ALA A 13 2.28 7.88 5.09
N ALA A 14 1.06 7.71 5.58
CA ALA A 14 0.73 7.74 7.02
C ALA A 14 1.25 6.53 7.82
N ILE A 15 1.80 5.52 7.15
CA ILE A 15 2.51 4.40 7.78
C ILE A 15 3.96 4.82 8.14
N SER A 16 4.40 6.02 7.77
CA SER A 16 5.68 6.56 8.24
C SER A 16 5.55 7.00 9.69
N PRO A 17 6.35 6.46 10.62
CA PRO A 17 6.35 6.95 11.99
C PRO A 17 6.78 8.42 12.00
N ALA A 18 5.97 9.24 12.67
CA ALA A 18 6.19 10.67 12.82
C ALA A 18 7.61 10.96 13.36
N THR A 19 8.25 11.91 12.70
CA THR A 19 9.37 12.74 13.17
C THR A 19 10.46 12.06 13.98
N ALA A 20 11.49 11.58 13.28
CA ALA A 20 12.80 11.44 13.90
C ALA A 20 13.38 12.84 14.19
N ALA A 21 13.46 13.21 15.46
CA ALA A 21 14.31 14.32 15.88
C ALA A 21 15.76 14.04 15.43
N ALA A 22 16.39 15.05 14.84
CA ALA A 22 17.75 15.00 14.36
C ALA A 22 18.69 14.42 15.43
N SER A 23 19.29 13.28 15.14
CA SER A 23 20.37 12.72 15.96
C SER A 23 21.69 13.30 15.47
N ALA A 24 22.45 13.84 16.43
CA ALA A 24 23.82 14.32 16.25
C ALA A 24 24.76 13.22 15.72
N PRO A 25 25.81 13.58 14.98
CA PRO A 25 26.74 12.62 14.42
C PRO A 25 27.59 11.93 15.49
N ALA A 26 27.81 10.62 15.33
CA ALA A 26 28.74 9.84 16.15
C ALA A 26 30.20 10.18 15.76
N PRO A 27 31.17 10.10 16.69
CA PRO A 27 32.53 10.51 16.43
C PRO A 27 33.30 9.51 15.58
N ASP A 28 34.12 10.05 14.68
CA ASP A 28 35.07 9.36 13.82
C ASP A 28 36.18 8.63 14.61
N LEU A 29 36.44 7.40 14.21
CA LEU A 29 37.70 6.71 14.47
C LEU A 29 38.18 6.04 13.16
N ALA A 30 39.04 6.71 12.43
CA ALA A 30 39.86 6.10 11.41
C ALA A 30 41.31 6.63 11.48
N PRO A 31 42.35 5.76 11.39
CA PRO A 31 43.73 6.20 11.39
C PRO A 31 44.16 6.69 10.00
N ALA A 32 44.94 7.75 10.02
CA ALA A 32 45.49 8.42 8.85
C ALA A 32 46.54 7.57 8.11
N LEU A 33 46.37 7.43 6.79
CA LEU A 33 47.41 7.01 5.85
C LEU A 33 47.80 8.24 4.99
N THR A 34 49.04 8.62 4.99
CA THR A 34 49.63 9.70 4.22
C THR A 34 49.74 9.33 2.73
N PRO A 35 49.34 10.20 1.79
CA PRO A 35 49.50 9.91 0.36
C PRO A 35 50.80 10.53 -0.22
N ASN A 36 51.39 9.77 -1.16
CA ASN A 36 52.44 10.25 -2.06
C ASN A 36 51.94 11.26 -3.09
N PRO A 37 52.75 12.21 -3.57
CA PRO A 37 52.27 13.24 -4.48
C PRO A 37 52.10 12.74 -5.92
N THR A 38 50.91 12.97 -6.46
CA THR A 38 50.52 12.70 -7.85
C THR A 38 50.68 13.98 -8.72
N PRO A 39 51.01 13.86 -10.03
CA PRO A 39 51.18 15.01 -10.90
C PRO A 39 49.90 15.80 -11.19
N ALA A 40 50.02 17.09 -11.45
CA ALA A 40 48.96 18.04 -11.62
C ALA A 40 47.96 17.64 -12.73
N PRO A 41 46.66 17.73 -12.49
CA PRO A 41 45.64 17.44 -13.49
C PRO A 41 45.44 18.62 -14.45
N ALA A 42 45.00 18.31 -15.67
CA ALA A 42 44.53 19.29 -16.67
C ALA A 42 43.38 20.14 -16.14
N PRO A 43 43.14 21.37 -16.65
CA PRO A 43 42.12 22.26 -16.11
C PRO A 43 40.75 21.61 -16.18
N ALA A 44 40.15 21.42 -15.02
CA ALA A 44 38.81 20.88 -14.87
C ALA A 44 37.80 21.81 -15.53
N ARG A 45 36.89 21.29 -16.37
CA ARG A 45 35.67 22.00 -16.76
C ARG A 45 34.99 22.44 -15.47
N GLN A 46 34.67 23.76 -15.39
CA GLN A 46 33.87 24.28 -14.29
C GLN A 46 32.55 23.50 -14.26
N PRO A 47 32.12 22.96 -13.11
CA PRO A 47 30.84 22.31 -13.04
C PRO A 47 29.76 23.35 -13.35
N GLU A 48 28.88 23.04 -14.31
CA GLU A 48 27.63 23.77 -14.47
C GLU A 48 26.91 23.72 -13.12
N THR A 49 26.60 24.89 -12.55
CA THR A 49 25.97 25.01 -11.24
C THR A 49 24.51 24.57 -11.36
N CYS A 50 24.24 23.31 -11.13
CA CYS A 50 22.87 22.78 -11.02
C CYS A 50 22.31 23.19 -9.64
N ALA A 51 21.42 24.18 -9.63
CA ALA A 51 20.85 24.70 -8.38
C ALA A 51 19.93 23.71 -7.65
N ASP A 52 19.36 22.72 -8.35
CA ASP A 52 18.44 21.70 -7.81
C ASP A 52 19.00 20.28 -8.02
N CYS A 53 20.25 20.09 -7.62
CA CYS A 53 20.96 18.82 -7.70
C CYS A 53 21.54 18.42 -6.34
N TYR A 54 21.74 17.12 -6.17
CA TYR A 54 22.67 16.58 -5.18
C TYR A 54 24.07 16.50 -5.79
N GLY A 55 25.11 16.77 -4.98
CA GLY A 55 26.49 16.54 -5.39
C GLY A 55 26.71 15.05 -5.70
N ALA A 56 27.61 14.75 -6.64
CA ALA A 56 27.88 13.37 -7.04
C ALA A 56 28.30 12.48 -5.84
N GLN A 57 29.08 13.03 -4.92
CA GLN A 57 29.50 12.29 -3.72
C GLN A 57 28.32 12.07 -2.78
N GLU A 58 27.49 13.09 -2.51
CA GLU A 58 26.30 13.00 -1.66
C GLU A 58 25.33 11.93 -2.17
N ALA A 59 25.04 11.91 -3.47
CA ALA A 59 24.17 10.92 -4.10
C ALA A 59 24.74 9.50 -3.99
N ARG A 60 26.06 9.32 -4.17
CA ARG A 60 26.72 8.02 -4.00
C ARG A 60 26.71 7.55 -2.55
N GLU A 61 26.93 8.44 -1.59
CA GLU A 61 26.87 8.13 -0.14
C GLU A 61 25.47 7.74 0.28
N ASP A 62 24.43 8.39 -0.22
CA ASP A 62 23.04 8.05 0.04
C ASP A 62 22.68 6.66 -0.52
N LEU A 63 23.02 6.36 -1.77
CA LEU A 63 22.82 5.02 -2.35
C LEU A 63 23.56 3.93 -1.59
N ALA A 64 24.82 4.18 -1.22
CA ALA A 64 25.62 3.23 -0.43
C ALA A 64 25.01 3.03 0.97
N THR A 65 24.52 4.11 1.59
CA THR A 65 23.84 4.07 2.90
C THR A 65 22.52 3.32 2.81
N LEU A 66 21.69 3.58 1.77
CA LEU A 66 20.47 2.84 1.50
C LEU A 66 20.73 1.34 1.47
N TYR A 67 21.65 0.90 0.62
CA TYR A 67 21.92 -0.54 0.44
C TYR A 67 22.50 -1.20 1.68
N ARG A 68 23.47 -0.57 2.33
CA ARG A 68 24.05 -1.05 3.58
C ARG A 68 22.98 -1.19 4.68
N ARG A 69 22.12 -0.19 4.86
CA ARG A 69 21.07 -0.23 5.88
C ARG A 69 19.99 -1.24 5.55
N LEU A 70 19.59 -1.39 4.29
CA LEU A 70 18.65 -2.46 3.91
C LEU A 70 19.21 -3.85 4.21
N GLN A 71 20.50 -4.11 3.97
CA GLN A 71 21.13 -5.37 4.33
C GLN A 71 21.12 -5.65 5.84
N GLN A 72 21.15 -4.61 6.67
CA GLN A 72 21.14 -4.72 8.12
C GLN A 72 19.72 -4.84 8.71
N GLU A 73 18.76 -4.14 8.14
CA GLU A 73 17.45 -3.91 8.75
C GLU A 73 16.31 -4.72 8.11
N HIS A 74 16.35 -4.92 6.78
CA HIS A 74 15.30 -5.65 6.07
C HIS A 74 15.28 -7.12 6.50
N VAL A 75 14.11 -7.67 6.83
CA VAL A 75 14.00 -9.04 7.36
C VAL A 75 14.60 -10.08 6.41
N ASP A 76 14.39 -9.92 5.11
CA ASP A 76 15.00 -10.76 4.06
C ASP A 76 15.07 -9.99 2.74
N LEU A 77 16.12 -9.19 2.58
CA LEU A 77 16.31 -8.35 1.38
C LEU A 77 16.45 -9.18 0.10
N PHE A 78 16.95 -10.40 0.23
CA PHE A 78 17.32 -11.26 -0.90
C PHE A 78 16.27 -12.37 -1.19
N ALA A 79 15.07 -12.25 -0.63
CA ALA A 79 14.03 -13.26 -0.75
C ALA A 79 13.54 -13.50 -2.19
N ARG A 80 13.50 -12.46 -3.01
CA ARG A 80 12.98 -12.53 -4.39
C ARG A 80 14.08 -12.44 -5.46
N ARG A 81 15.20 -11.84 -5.12
CA ARG A 81 16.40 -11.70 -5.95
C ARG A 81 17.62 -11.91 -5.10
N ASP A 82 18.58 -12.63 -5.60
CA ASP A 82 19.78 -12.94 -4.84
C ASP A 82 20.70 -11.72 -4.61
N ARG A 83 21.66 -11.88 -3.73
CA ARG A 83 22.63 -10.84 -3.37
C ARG A 83 23.41 -10.35 -4.60
N ALA A 84 23.84 -11.25 -5.48
CA ALA A 84 24.66 -10.88 -6.63
C ALA A 84 23.89 -9.96 -7.60
N ALA A 85 22.57 -10.23 -7.80
CA ALA A 85 21.71 -9.37 -8.60
C ALA A 85 21.51 -7.98 -7.95
N HIS A 86 21.35 -7.91 -6.62
CA HIS A 86 21.30 -6.64 -5.90
C HIS A 86 22.62 -5.86 -5.99
N ASP A 87 23.76 -6.53 -5.79
CA ASP A 87 25.08 -5.92 -5.90
C ASP A 87 25.30 -5.34 -7.32
N ALA A 88 24.92 -6.09 -8.36
CA ALA A 88 24.98 -5.64 -9.75
C ALA A 88 24.06 -4.42 -10.01
N LYS A 89 22.84 -4.43 -9.47
CA LYS A 89 21.91 -3.28 -9.59
C LYS A 89 22.45 -2.03 -8.90
N MET A 90 23.02 -2.18 -7.73
CA MET A 90 23.64 -1.05 -7.02
C MET A 90 24.85 -0.50 -7.76
N ALA A 91 25.69 -1.37 -8.33
CA ALA A 91 26.81 -0.97 -9.17
C ALA A 91 26.34 -0.21 -10.43
N GLU A 92 25.26 -0.68 -11.09
CA GLU A 92 24.63 0.01 -12.23
C GLU A 92 24.16 1.43 -11.83
N LEU A 93 23.45 1.57 -10.71
CA LEU A 93 22.96 2.87 -10.23
C LEU A 93 24.13 3.81 -9.88
N LEU A 94 25.14 3.32 -9.18
CA LEU A 94 26.32 4.11 -8.83
C LEU A 94 27.11 4.56 -10.07
N ALA A 95 27.19 3.73 -11.13
CA ALA A 95 27.86 4.08 -12.38
C ALA A 95 27.14 5.20 -13.16
N ARG A 96 25.86 5.41 -12.94
CA ARG A 96 25.08 6.51 -13.53
C ARG A 96 25.40 7.88 -12.91
N ILE A 97 26.07 7.92 -11.76
CA ILE A 97 26.42 9.17 -11.07
C ILE A 97 27.83 9.57 -11.51
N ASP A 98 27.93 10.33 -12.58
CA ASP A 98 29.20 10.85 -13.12
C ASP A 98 29.46 12.33 -12.78
N GLY A 99 28.42 13.03 -12.25
CA GLY A 99 28.43 14.43 -11.84
C GLY A 99 27.29 14.75 -10.88
N PRO A 100 26.98 16.04 -10.63
CA PRO A 100 25.78 16.42 -9.88
C PRO A 100 24.52 15.83 -10.52
N VAL A 101 23.62 15.27 -9.70
CA VAL A 101 22.40 14.58 -10.15
C VAL A 101 21.17 15.42 -9.80
N PRO A 102 20.27 15.74 -10.76
CA PRO A 102 19.01 16.40 -10.47
C PRO A 102 18.22 15.64 -9.38
N LYS A 103 17.63 16.37 -8.42
CA LYS A 103 16.91 15.75 -7.28
C LYS A 103 15.84 14.76 -7.74
N ALA A 104 15.01 15.16 -8.71
CA ALA A 104 13.96 14.28 -9.23
C ALA A 104 14.52 12.98 -9.85
N GLU A 105 15.66 13.06 -10.57
CA GLU A 105 16.33 11.89 -11.12
C GLU A 105 16.90 11.00 -10.01
N PHE A 106 17.54 11.59 -9.01
CA PHE A 106 18.06 10.84 -7.86
C PHE A 106 16.95 10.13 -7.09
N HIS A 107 15.81 10.80 -6.86
CA HIS A 107 14.65 10.18 -6.22
C HIS A 107 14.09 9.00 -7.04
N LEU A 108 14.07 9.09 -8.37
CA LEU A 108 13.74 7.94 -9.23
C LEU A 108 14.76 6.81 -9.11
N MET A 109 16.07 7.11 -8.98
CA MET A 109 17.10 6.10 -8.74
C MET A 109 16.88 5.37 -7.40
N LEU A 110 16.43 6.09 -6.35
CA LEU A 110 16.04 5.47 -5.08
C LEU A 110 14.84 4.53 -5.28
N HIS A 111 13.82 4.93 -6.05
CA HIS A 111 12.71 4.04 -6.41
C HIS A 111 13.19 2.80 -7.17
N GLU A 112 14.10 2.95 -8.13
CA GLU A 112 14.69 1.81 -8.86
C GLU A 112 15.40 0.83 -7.93
N ALA A 113 16.16 1.33 -6.96
CA ALA A 113 16.85 0.51 -5.96
C ALA A 113 15.86 -0.29 -5.10
N MET A 114 14.79 0.37 -4.65
CA MET A 114 13.79 -0.25 -3.78
C MET A 114 12.90 -1.26 -4.53
N ALA A 115 12.39 -0.88 -5.71
CA ALA A 115 11.52 -1.74 -6.51
C ALA A 115 12.24 -2.99 -7.05
N PHE A 116 13.57 -2.95 -7.15
CA PHE A 116 14.37 -4.06 -7.63
C PHE A 116 14.16 -5.33 -6.80
N GLY A 117 14.01 -5.20 -5.48
CA GLY A 117 13.77 -6.31 -4.57
C GLY A 117 12.43 -7.04 -4.76
N ARG A 118 11.46 -6.44 -5.46
CA ARG A 118 10.11 -6.98 -5.68
C ARG A 118 9.39 -7.37 -4.37
N ILE A 119 9.48 -6.49 -3.39
CA ILE A 119 8.80 -6.60 -2.09
C ILE A 119 7.99 -5.32 -1.89
N ALA A 120 6.67 -5.43 -1.85
CA ALA A 120 5.74 -4.28 -1.83
C ALA A 120 5.98 -3.31 -0.67
N HIS A 121 6.29 -3.83 0.50
CA HIS A 121 6.52 -3.03 1.70
C HIS A 121 7.96 -2.48 1.83
N ALA A 122 8.86 -2.79 0.88
CA ALA A 122 10.19 -2.17 0.75
C ALA A 122 10.11 -1.06 -0.30
N LYS A 123 9.98 0.20 0.12
CA LYS A 123 9.71 1.32 -0.78
C LYS A 123 10.29 2.64 -0.29
N THR A 124 10.31 3.61 -1.17
CA THR A 124 10.43 5.04 -0.87
C THR A 124 9.27 5.78 -1.54
N GLU A 125 8.98 6.97 -1.08
CA GLU A 125 7.94 7.83 -1.67
C GLU A 125 8.54 9.13 -2.23
N ALA A 126 9.86 9.25 -2.25
CA ALA A 126 10.55 10.49 -2.59
C ALA A 126 10.07 11.09 -3.92
N ALA A 127 10.11 10.34 -5.03
CA ALA A 127 9.66 10.84 -6.33
C ALA A 127 8.15 11.08 -6.39
N ILE A 128 7.34 10.31 -5.66
CA ILE A 128 5.89 10.53 -5.55
C ILE A 128 5.61 11.86 -4.84
N LEU A 129 6.34 12.15 -3.76
CA LEU A 129 6.21 13.41 -3.03
C LEU A 129 6.63 14.61 -3.89
N ASP A 130 7.67 14.46 -4.72
CA ASP A 130 8.05 15.51 -5.70
C ASP A 130 6.93 15.75 -6.72
N ALA A 131 6.35 14.69 -7.28
CA ALA A 131 5.23 14.81 -8.22
C ALA A 131 4.00 15.45 -7.57
N LEU A 132 3.70 15.12 -6.30
CA LEU A 132 2.62 15.76 -5.54
C LEU A 132 2.92 17.22 -5.23
N ALA A 133 4.17 17.57 -4.92
CA ALA A 133 4.60 18.96 -4.73
C ALA A 133 4.46 19.76 -6.03
N HIS A 134 4.85 19.18 -7.17
CA HIS A 134 4.62 19.75 -8.50
C HIS A 134 3.14 20.07 -8.72
N VAL A 135 2.24 19.11 -8.48
CA VAL A 135 0.79 19.31 -8.63
C VAL A 135 0.26 20.41 -7.69
N ARG A 136 0.69 20.41 -6.42
CA ARG A 136 0.27 21.42 -5.42
C ARG A 136 0.73 22.84 -5.78
N SER A 137 1.88 22.97 -6.43
CA SER A 137 2.39 24.26 -6.91
C SER A 137 1.75 24.75 -8.23
N GLY A 138 0.70 24.06 -8.71
CA GLY A 138 0.00 24.41 -9.95
C GLY A 138 0.55 23.71 -11.19
N GLY A 139 1.49 22.80 -11.01
CA GLY A 139 2.04 21.98 -12.10
C GLY A 139 0.95 21.09 -12.75
N ARG A 140 1.21 20.69 -13.99
CA ARG A 140 0.25 19.96 -14.82
C ARG A 140 0.68 18.51 -14.98
N ILE A 141 -0.28 17.59 -14.96
CA ILE A 141 -0.08 16.16 -15.19
C ILE A 141 -1.16 15.61 -16.13
N ILE A 142 -0.91 14.47 -16.75
CA ILE A 142 -1.88 13.79 -17.61
C ILE A 142 -2.99 13.17 -16.76
N PRO A 143 -4.26 13.62 -16.87
CA PRO A 143 -5.36 13.18 -16.03
C PRO A 143 -6.00 11.88 -16.55
N LEU A 144 -5.19 10.86 -16.82
CA LEU A 144 -5.64 9.58 -17.34
C LEU A 144 -5.85 8.60 -16.18
N SER A 145 -7.08 8.19 -15.91
CA SER A 145 -7.38 7.13 -14.98
C SER A 145 -7.87 5.87 -15.68
N VAL A 146 -7.55 4.74 -15.10
CA VAL A 146 -7.77 3.43 -15.70
C VAL A 146 -8.26 2.41 -14.69
N SER A 147 -8.79 1.32 -15.22
CA SER A 147 -9.13 0.11 -14.49
C SER A 147 -8.62 -1.09 -15.26
N TYR A 148 -7.97 -2.02 -14.59
CA TYR A 148 -7.53 -3.26 -15.23
C TYR A 148 -8.61 -4.33 -15.20
N ARG A 149 -8.70 -5.11 -16.29
CA ARG A 149 -9.48 -6.36 -16.38
C ARG A 149 -8.56 -7.43 -16.96
N GLY A 150 -8.03 -8.28 -16.09
CA GLY A 150 -6.90 -9.15 -16.44
C GLY A 150 -5.69 -8.30 -16.83
N ASP A 151 -5.21 -8.47 -18.07
CA ASP A 151 -4.09 -7.69 -18.62
C ASP A 151 -4.53 -6.44 -19.40
N ALA A 152 -5.83 -6.25 -19.58
CA ALA A 152 -6.36 -5.12 -20.33
C ALA A 152 -6.45 -3.85 -19.44
N MET A 153 -5.74 -2.81 -19.84
CA MET A 153 -5.87 -1.46 -19.29
C MET A 153 -7.07 -0.79 -19.96
N LEU A 154 -8.13 -0.53 -19.19
CA LEU A 154 -9.36 0.10 -19.67
C LEU A 154 -9.46 1.53 -19.13
N THR A 155 -10.01 2.42 -19.95
CA THR A 155 -10.29 3.79 -19.52
C THR A 155 -11.38 3.79 -18.46
N ASP A 156 -11.19 4.52 -17.38
CA ASP A 156 -12.24 4.82 -16.40
C ASP A 156 -13.12 5.98 -16.89
N GLN A 157 -14.25 6.22 -16.23
CA GLN A 157 -15.17 7.33 -16.54
C GLN A 157 -14.52 8.73 -16.48
N TRP A 158 -13.37 8.85 -15.81
CA TRP A 158 -12.56 10.07 -15.69
C TRP A 158 -11.42 10.15 -16.69
N ALA A 159 -11.37 9.24 -17.63
CA ALA A 159 -10.21 9.01 -18.49
C ALA A 159 -10.06 10.05 -19.58
N ALA A 160 -10.14 11.22 -19.44
CA ALA A 160 -9.70 12.33 -20.29
C ALA A 160 -10.58 13.57 -20.12
N ALA A 161 -9.93 14.68 -20.05
CA ALA A 161 -10.53 15.99 -20.13
C ALA A 161 -11.44 16.08 -21.36
N GLY A 162 -12.73 16.17 -21.13
CA GLY A 162 -13.67 16.45 -22.20
C GLY A 162 -14.59 15.31 -22.67
N GLY A 163 -14.47 14.10 -22.15
CA GLY A 163 -15.40 13.00 -22.47
C GLY A 163 -15.23 12.40 -23.87
N ALA A 164 -14.10 12.65 -24.53
CA ALA A 164 -13.83 12.13 -25.86
C ALA A 164 -13.38 10.65 -25.88
N LEU A 165 -13.04 10.09 -24.71
CA LEU A 165 -12.61 8.71 -24.57
C LEU A 165 -13.71 7.92 -23.83
N PRO A 166 -14.45 7.02 -24.52
CA PRO A 166 -15.53 6.29 -23.89
C PRO A 166 -15.02 5.43 -22.72
N PRO A 167 -15.72 5.40 -21.58
CA PRO A 167 -15.39 4.49 -20.49
C PRO A 167 -15.33 3.04 -20.95
N GLY A 168 -14.39 2.27 -20.41
CA GLY A 168 -14.18 0.87 -20.81
C GLY A 168 -13.46 0.69 -22.14
N SER A 169 -12.98 1.75 -22.80
CA SER A 169 -12.11 1.61 -23.96
C SER A 169 -10.78 0.97 -23.56
N ARG A 170 -10.33 -0.02 -24.32
CA ARG A 170 -9.03 -0.66 -24.09
C ARG A 170 -7.91 0.22 -24.63
N ILE A 171 -7.07 0.73 -23.74
CA ILE A 171 -5.86 1.46 -24.13
C ILE A 171 -4.86 0.47 -24.72
N THR A 172 -4.25 0.84 -25.85
CA THR A 172 -3.22 0.06 -26.51
C THR A 172 -1.85 0.73 -26.43
N ARG A 173 -1.81 2.07 -26.56
CA ARG A 173 -0.58 2.86 -26.45
C ARG A 173 -0.80 4.18 -25.73
N ILE A 174 0.23 4.66 -25.07
CA ILE A 174 0.30 5.99 -24.46
C ILE A 174 1.63 6.62 -24.89
N ASP A 175 1.61 7.78 -25.53
CA ASP A 175 2.80 8.52 -26.00
C ASP A 175 3.72 7.63 -26.88
N GLY A 176 3.11 6.84 -27.78
CA GLY A 176 3.80 5.90 -28.67
C GLY A 176 4.27 4.59 -28.02
N LEU A 177 4.19 4.46 -26.68
CA LEU A 177 4.58 3.24 -25.96
C LEU A 177 3.40 2.28 -25.84
N GLU A 178 3.62 1.00 -26.10
CA GLU A 178 2.64 -0.05 -25.79
C GLU A 178 2.38 -0.13 -24.28
N VAL A 179 1.20 -0.55 -23.87
CA VAL A 179 0.87 -0.70 -22.42
C VAL A 179 1.87 -1.61 -21.71
N ALA A 180 2.34 -2.67 -22.35
CA ALA A 180 3.35 -3.57 -21.78
C ALA A 180 4.69 -2.85 -21.52
N ASP A 181 5.09 -1.89 -22.35
CA ASP A 181 6.29 -1.07 -22.14
C ASP A 181 6.11 -0.11 -20.98
N ILE A 182 4.91 0.49 -20.84
CA ILE A 182 4.56 1.33 -19.68
C ILE A 182 4.62 0.49 -18.40
N GLU A 183 4.03 -0.71 -18.37
CA GLU A 183 4.10 -1.63 -17.23
C GLU A 183 5.54 -2.05 -16.92
N SER A 184 6.35 -2.32 -17.94
CA SER A 184 7.77 -2.67 -17.78
C SER A 184 8.56 -1.53 -17.14
N ARG A 185 8.32 -0.28 -17.56
CA ARG A 185 8.93 0.91 -16.94
C ARG A 185 8.42 1.13 -15.52
N ALA A 186 7.11 0.99 -15.29
CA ALA A 186 6.51 1.11 -13.97
C ALA A 186 7.09 0.10 -12.98
N ARG A 187 7.34 -1.15 -13.41
CA ARG A 187 7.97 -2.20 -12.62
C ARG A 187 9.38 -1.86 -12.11
N ARG A 188 10.06 -0.92 -12.77
CA ARG A 188 11.38 -0.46 -12.34
C ARG A 188 11.31 0.49 -11.14
N ILE A 189 10.18 1.18 -10.92
CA ILE A 189 10.05 2.22 -9.90
C ILE A 189 8.93 1.94 -8.88
N ILE A 190 8.08 0.95 -9.11
CA ILE A 190 6.99 0.56 -8.21
C ILE A 190 7.35 -0.75 -7.51
N SER A 191 7.45 -0.71 -6.17
CA SER A 191 7.65 -1.91 -5.36
C SER A 191 6.36 -2.75 -5.32
N ALA A 192 6.40 -3.93 -5.92
CA ALA A 192 5.27 -4.84 -5.96
C ALA A 192 5.77 -6.30 -5.99
N ASP A 193 5.16 -7.17 -5.19
CA ASP A 193 5.49 -8.60 -5.14
C ASP A 193 5.05 -9.32 -6.43
N THR A 194 3.93 -8.88 -7.02
CA THR A 194 3.30 -9.50 -8.19
C THR A 194 2.94 -8.45 -9.24
N ASP A 195 2.68 -8.92 -10.47
CA ASP A 195 2.19 -8.06 -11.55
C ASP A 195 0.76 -7.57 -11.29
N ARG A 196 -0.03 -8.36 -10.57
CA ARG A 196 -1.37 -7.95 -10.11
C ARG A 196 -1.28 -6.73 -9.18
N LEU A 197 -0.34 -6.75 -8.23
CA LEU A 197 -0.15 -5.62 -7.32
C LEU A 197 0.42 -4.39 -8.05
N LEU A 198 1.36 -4.58 -8.98
CA LEU A 198 1.84 -3.49 -9.84
C LEU A 198 0.67 -2.78 -10.54
N ARG A 199 -0.22 -3.53 -11.20
CA ARG A 199 -1.39 -2.99 -11.89
C ARG A 199 -2.37 -2.31 -10.92
N SER A 200 -2.62 -2.91 -9.75
CA SER A 200 -3.47 -2.30 -8.72
C SER A 200 -2.92 -0.94 -8.25
N GLN A 201 -1.60 -0.81 -8.08
CA GLN A 201 -0.97 0.47 -7.73
C GLN A 201 -1.01 1.46 -8.90
N MET A 202 -0.83 0.99 -10.14
CA MET A 202 -0.99 1.84 -11.32
C MET A 202 -2.42 2.36 -11.46
N GLU A 203 -3.45 1.56 -11.25
CA GLU A 203 -4.84 2.02 -11.20
C GLU A 203 -5.05 3.13 -10.17
N ALA A 204 -4.49 2.94 -8.99
CA ALA A 204 -4.65 3.90 -7.89
C ALA A 204 -4.04 5.27 -8.20
N ALA A 205 -2.96 5.35 -8.98
CA ALA A 205 -2.18 6.58 -9.12
C ALA A 205 -1.56 6.78 -10.53
N LEU A 206 -2.19 6.30 -11.59
CA LEU A 206 -1.64 6.37 -12.95
C LEU A 206 -1.20 7.78 -13.37
N PRO A 207 -1.93 8.88 -13.10
CA PRO A 207 -1.47 10.22 -13.44
C PRO A 207 -0.10 10.58 -12.86
N ILE A 208 0.17 10.18 -11.62
CA ILE A 208 1.47 10.39 -10.95
C ILE A 208 2.53 9.51 -11.61
N PHE A 209 2.24 8.23 -11.83
CA PHE A 209 3.21 7.33 -12.48
C PHE A 209 3.51 7.72 -13.92
N LEU A 210 2.53 8.19 -14.71
CA LEU A 210 2.79 8.72 -16.05
C LEU A 210 3.73 9.94 -16.00
N HIS A 211 3.52 10.85 -15.04
CA HIS A 211 4.42 11.99 -14.84
C HIS A 211 5.86 11.53 -14.51
N LEU A 212 6.02 10.53 -13.64
CA LEU A 212 7.34 9.98 -13.29
C LEU A 212 8.00 9.22 -14.44
N LEU A 213 7.21 8.51 -15.27
CA LEU A 213 7.73 7.65 -16.34
C LEU A 213 8.03 8.40 -17.63
N LEU A 214 7.24 9.42 -17.95
CA LEU A 214 7.33 10.17 -19.20
C LEU A 214 7.98 11.55 -19.03
N GLY A 215 8.09 12.02 -17.78
CA GLY A 215 8.45 13.40 -17.46
C GLY A 215 7.31 14.39 -17.79
N PRO A 216 7.54 15.70 -17.63
CA PRO A 216 6.57 16.72 -17.99
C PRO A 216 6.16 16.63 -19.46
N ARG A 217 4.85 16.68 -19.72
CA ARG A 217 4.25 16.66 -21.06
C ARG A 217 3.12 17.68 -21.12
N ASP A 218 2.96 18.41 -22.21
CA ASP A 218 1.79 19.27 -22.42
C ASP A 218 0.55 18.44 -22.78
N ALA A 219 0.75 17.36 -23.52
CA ALA A 219 -0.26 16.36 -23.86
C ALA A 219 0.40 15.03 -24.20
N VAL A 220 -0.37 13.93 -24.14
CA VAL A 220 0.04 12.62 -24.65
C VAL A 220 -0.97 12.09 -25.65
N GLU A 221 -0.48 11.37 -26.65
CA GLU A 221 -1.33 10.61 -27.56
C GLU A 221 -1.76 9.31 -26.86
N VAL A 222 -3.07 9.01 -26.88
CA VAL A 222 -3.61 7.75 -26.36
C VAL A 222 -4.31 7.01 -27.51
N ALA A 223 -3.77 5.86 -27.91
CA ALA A 223 -4.41 4.94 -28.84
C ALA A 223 -5.26 3.94 -28.06
N TYR A 224 -6.48 3.68 -28.56
CA TYR A 224 -7.46 2.85 -27.87
C TYR A 224 -8.33 2.05 -28.85
N VAL A 225 -9.02 1.06 -28.29
CA VAL A 225 -10.13 0.35 -28.94
C VAL A 225 -11.37 0.54 -28.07
N ALA A 226 -12.40 1.18 -28.61
CA ALA A 226 -13.67 1.42 -27.92
C ALA A 226 -14.41 0.10 -27.61
N PRO A 227 -15.36 0.08 -26.64
CA PRO A 227 -16.14 -1.13 -26.33
C PRO A 227 -16.85 -1.75 -27.56
N GLY A 228 -17.23 -0.93 -28.55
CA GLY A 228 -17.81 -1.37 -29.85
C GLY A 228 -16.79 -1.87 -30.89
N GLY A 229 -15.49 -1.97 -30.54
CA GLY A 229 -14.43 -2.48 -31.41
C GLY A 229 -13.79 -1.43 -32.33
N ALA A 230 -14.29 -0.19 -32.36
CA ALA A 230 -13.67 0.89 -33.14
C ALA A 230 -12.34 1.32 -32.55
N ALA A 231 -11.28 1.29 -33.35
CA ALA A 231 -9.97 1.83 -32.95
C ALA A 231 -9.94 3.35 -33.15
N GLY A 232 -9.23 4.04 -32.26
CA GLY A 232 -9.07 5.48 -32.34
C GLY A 232 -7.81 5.95 -31.63
N THR A 233 -7.50 7.23 -31.83
CA THR A 233 -6.41 7.93 -31.18
C THR A 233 -6.91 9.30 -30.72
N ILE A 234 -6.49 9.74 -29.54
CA ILE A 234 -6.84 11.04 -28.99
C ILE A 234 -5.63 11.68 -28.31
N MET A 235 -5.55 13.00 -28.40
CA MET A 235 -4.61 13.79 -27.59
C MET A 235 -5.23 14.12 -26.23
N VAL A 236 -4.60 13.67 -25.15
CA VAL A 236 -4.99 13.96 -23.77
C VAL A 236 -4.09 15.07 -23.23
N PRO A 237 -4.59 16.30 -23.03
CA PRO A 237 -3.77 17.40 -22.50
C PRO A 237 -3.48 17.18 -21.02
N SER A 238 -2.32 17.67 -20.58
CA SER A 238 -2.04 17.78 -19.15
C SER A 238 -2.90 18.89 -18.53
N LEU A 239 -3.31 18.68 -17.29
CA LEU A 239 -4.15 19.63 -16.54
C LEU A 239 -3.52 19.95 -15.19
N SER A 240 -3.74 21.19 -14.72
CA SER A 240 -3.51 21.55 -13.34
C SER A 240 -4.60 20.93 -12.45
N TYR A 241 -4.34 20.90 -11.14
CA TYR A 241 -5.35 20.47 -10.17
C TYR A 241 -6.65 21.31 -10.25
N GLY A 242 -6.51 22.63 -10.42
CA GLY A 242 -7.66 23.54 -10.59
C GLY A 242 -8.48 23.25 -11.84
N ASP A 243 -7.81 22.99 -12.98
CA ASP A 243 -8.49 22.62 -14.23
C ASP A 243 -9.25 21.29 -14.09
N MET A 244 -8.66 20.30 -13.43
CA MET A 244 -9.30 19.00 -13.18
C MET A 244 -10.54 19.14 -12.29
N THR A 245 -10.47 19.97 -11.24
CA THR A 245 -11.62 20.25 -10.37
C THR A 245 -12.74 20.97 -11.13
N ALA A 246 -12.39 22.00 -11.91
CA ALA A 246 -13.38 22.73 -12.71
C ALA A 246 -14.09 21.84 -13.74
N LEU A 247 -13.36 20.89 -14.37
CA LEU A 247 -13.95 19.92 -15.27
C LEU A 247 -14.88 18.94 -14.54
N GLN A 248 -14.53 18.55 -13.33
CA GLN A 248 -15.35 17.69 -12.48
C GLN A 248 -16.66 18.39 -12.09
N ASP A 249 -16.59 19.65 -11.70
CA ASP A 249 -17.76 20.46 -11.33
C ASP A 249 -18.67 20.71 -12.53
N ALA A 250 -18.10 20.93 -13.72
CA ALA A 250 -18.84 21.13 -14.97
C ALA A 250 -19.51 19.85 -15.49
N ARG A 251 -18.99 18.69 -15.12
CA ARG A 251 -19.50 17.37 -15.51
C ARG A 251 -19.49 16.45 -14.29
N PRO A 252 -20.40 16.65 -13.34
CA PRO A 252 -20.46 15.81 -12.17
C PRO A 252 -20.73 14.37 -12.61
N VAL A 253 -19.71 13.54 -12.45
CA VAL A 253 -19.88 12.09 -12.51
C VAL A 253 -20.49 11.68 -11.19
N ALA A 254 -21.45 10.77 -11.22
CA ALA A 254 -22.01 10.21 -10.01
C ALA A 254 -20.87 9.80 -9.05
N ALA A 255 -21.01 10.20 -7.79
CA ALA A 255 -20.05 9.80 -6.78
C ALA A 255 -19.92 8.26 -6.83
N PRO A 256 -18.70 7.68 -6.78
CA PRO A 256 -18.61 6.24 -6.73
C PRO A 256 -19.52 5.74 -5.63
N ALA A 257 -20.20 4.64 -5.92
CA ALA A 257 -21.15 4.00 -5.01
C ALA A 257 -20.54 3.73 -3.62
N ARG A 258 -19.19 3.77 -3.52
CA ARG A 258 -18.45 3.47 -2.30
C ARG A 258 -17.19 4.34 -2.15
N ASP A 259 -16.93 4.82 -0.94
CA ASP A 259 -15.65 5.40 -0.52
C ASP A 259 -14.99 4.44 0.49
N PRO A 260 -13.91 3.74 0.12
CA PRO A 260 -13.29 2.72 0.98
C PRO A 260 -12.62 3.28 2.23
N LEU A 261 -12.40 4.59 2.29
CA LEU A 261 -11.76 5.24 3.43
C LEU A 261 -12.76 5.59 4.55
N ARG A 262 -14.08 5.52 4.27
CA ARG A 262 -15.11 5.80 5.27
C ARG A 262 -15.41 4.59 6.13
N ARG A 263 -15.73 4.84 7.37
CA ARG A 263 -16.31 3.86 8.30
C ARG A 263 -17.83 3.90 8.18
N ILE A 264 -18.44 2.76 7.89
CA ILE A 264 -19.90 2.65 7.67
C ILE A 264 -20.41 1.40 8.38
N ALA A 265 -21.44 1.56 9.20
CA ALA A 265 -22.26 0.46 9.71
C ALA A 265 -23.71 0.78 9.41
N ARG A 266 -24.44 -0.15 8.77
CA ARG A 266 -25.84 0.07 8.41
C ARG A 266 -26.60 -1.23 8.20
N ASP A 267 -27.85 -1.23 8.57
CA ASP A 267 -28.80 -2.29 8.19
C ASP A 267 -29.17 -2.16 6.71
N LEU A 268 -29.01 -3.24 5.95
CA LEU A 268 -29.43 -3.32 4.54
C LEU A 268 -30.83 -3.93 4.40
N GLY A 269 -31.48 -4.24 5.52
CA GLY A 269 -32.73 -4.98 5.51
C GLY A 269 -32.55 -6.49 5.31
N GLN A 270 -33.68 -7.21 5.32
CA GLN A 270 -33.68 -8.68 5.15
C GLN A 270 -32.71 -9.42 6.08
N GLY A 271 -32.41 -8.86 7.28
CA GLY A 271 -31.50 -9.44 8.26
C GLY A 271 -30.02 -9.42 7.85
N ILE A 272 -29.61 -8.55 6.95
CA ILE A 272 -28.21 -8.34 6.54
C ILE A 272 -27.72 -7.00 7.09
N HIS A 273 -26.68 -7.02 7.91
CA HIS A 273 -25.99 -5.81 8.34
C HIS A 273 -24.69 -5.65 7.58
N TYR A 274 -24.39 -4.44 7.15
CA TYR A 274 -23.19 -4.08 6.39
C TYR A 274 -22.21 -3.33 7.29
N LEU A 275 -20.94 -3.73 7.25
CA LEU A 275 -19.84 -3.11 7.96
C LEU A 275 -18.68 -2.82 7.02
N GLN A 276 -18.38 -1.56 6.77
CA GLN A 276 -17.15 -1.12 6.10
C GLN A 276 -16.25 -0.47 7.17
N PRO A 277 -15.13 -1.08 7.55
CA PRO A 277 -14.31 -0.57 8.65
C PRO A 277 -13.49 0.67 8.29
N GLY A 278 -13.29 0.96 7.00
CA GLY A 278 -12.28 1.94 6.58
C GLY A 278 -10.85 1.45 6.90
N PRO A 279 -9.84 2.33 6.80
CA PRO A 279 -8.46 2.00 7.17
C PRO A 279 -8.34 1.55 8.63
N PHE A 280 -7.49 0.58 8.89
CA PHE A 280 -7.15 0.10 10.24
C PHE A 280 -6.12 1.02 10.92
N LEU A 281 -6.43 2.31 10.96
CA LEU A 281 -5.63 3.39 11.54
C LEU A 281 -6.58 4.49 12.05
N ALA A 282 -6.07 5.38 12.88
CA ALA A 282 -6.80 6.58 13.28
C ALA A 282 -7.05 7.49 12.07
N SER A 283 -8.26 8.05 11.95
CA SER A 283 -8.56 9.11 10.97
C SER A 283 -7.77 10.39 11.30
N GLU A 284 -7.69 11.32 10.35
CA GLU A 284 -6.99 12.60 10.59
C GLU A 284 -7.52 13.33 11.83
N ASP A 285 -8.83 13.37 12.00
CA ASP A 285 -9.47 14.01 13.15
C ASP A 285 -9.16 13.28 14.49
N GLU A 286 -8.93 11.98 14.45
CA GLU A 286 -8.64 11.15 15.64
C GLU A 286 -7.19 11.22 16.08
N ARG A 287 -6.26 11.59 15.19
CA ARG A 287 -4.83 11.69 15.49
C ARG A 287 -4.48 12.83 16.45
N GLY A 288 -5.38 13.82 16.56
CA GLY A 288 -5.19 14.99 17.41
C GLY A 288 -3.92 15.76 17.08
N GLU A 289 -3.44 16.55 18.04
CA GLU A 289 -2.21 17.35 17.90
C GLU A 289 -0.94 16.51 17.80
N THR A 290 -0.95 15.27 18.26
CA THR A 290 0.21 14.37 18.23
C THR A 290 0.45 13.75 16.84
N GLY A 291 -0.54 13.76 15.96
CA GLY A 291 -0.48 13.09 14.66
C GLY A 291 -0.42 11.56 14.76
N ASP A 292 -0.75 10.96 15.92
CA ASP A 292 -0.60 9.52 16.16
C ASP A 292 -1.60 8.70 15.33
N ALA A 293 -1.09 8.04 14.29
CA ALA A 293 -1.87 7.16 13.43
C ALA A 293 -2.38 5.88 14.16
N TYR A 294 -1.84 5.58 15.34
CA TYR A 294 -2.20 4.42 16.14
C TYR A 294 -3.13 4.76 17.32
N ALA A 295 -3.69 5.97 17.36
CA ALA A 295 -4.69 6.37 18.35
C ALA A 295 -5.99 5.58 18.15
N ILE A 296 -6.12 4.45 18.85
CA ILE A 296 -7.15 3.42 18.59
C ILE A 296 -8.55 3.79 19.08
N GLU A 297 -8.69 4.76 20.00
CA GLU A 297 -9.94 4.98 20.74
C GLU A 297 -11.12 5.43 19.86
N GLY A 298 -10.86 6.22 18.82
CA GLY A 298 -11.90 6.61 17.86
C GLY A 298 -12.43 5.41 17.07
N PHE A 299 -11.52 4.54 16.62
CA PHE A 299 -11.89 3.33 15.91
C PHE A 299 -12.61 2.33 16.85
N ARG A 300 -12.17 2.21 18.10
CA ARG A 300 -12.83 1.37 19.12
C ARG A 300 -14.29 1.79 19.31
N ARG A 301 -14.55 3.09 19.53
CA ARG A 301 -15.93 3.61 19.65
C ARG A 301 -16.77 3.27 18.42
N PHE A 302 -16.24 3.48 17.20
CA PHE A 302 -16.94 3.12 15.99
C PHE A 302 -17.30 1.62 15.94
N VAL A 303 -16.38 0.73 16.31
CA VAL A 303 -16.64 -0.73 16.32
C VAL A 303 -17.65 -1.11 17.40
N ASP A 304 -17.54 -0.53 18.61
CA ASP A 304 -18.50 -0.77 19.70
C ASP A 304 -19.92 -0.35 19.30
N ASP A 305 -20.08 0.82 18.72
CA ASP A 305 -21.37 1.34 18.22
C ASP A 305 -21.90 0.46 17.06
N ALA A 306 -21.04 0.04 16.14
CA ALA A 306 -21.43 -0.79 15.02
C ALA A 306 -21.94 -2.17 15.50
N PHE A 307 -21.25 -2.82 16.43
CA PHE A 307 -21.69 -4.11 16.93
C PHE A 307 -22.92 -4.03 17.85
N ALA A 308 -23.10 -2.91 18.57
CA ALA A 308 -24.35 -2.63 19.26
C ALA A 308 -25.54 -2.48 18.28
N GLN A 309 -25.35 -1.78 17.16
CA GLN A 309 -26.36 -1.66 16.09
C GLN A 309 -26.66 -3.04 15.45
N ILE A 310 -25.63 -3.84 15.16
CA ILE A 310 -25.78 -5.19 14.61
C ILE A 310 -26.63 -6.06 15.55
N ALA A 311 -26.33 -6.04 16.85
CA ALA A 311 -27.09 -6.79 17.86
C ALA A 311 -28.54 -6.32 17.95
N ALA A 312 -28.77 -5.00 17.92
CA ALA A 312 -30.11 -4.41 17.99
C ALA A 312 -30.95 -4.68 16.72
N SER A 313 -30.33 -4.80 15.54
CA SER A 313 -31.03 -5.06 14.28
C SER A 313 -31.56 -6.50 14.16
N GLY A 314 -31.06 -7.43 15.00
CA GLY A 314 -31.37 -8.86 14.89
C GLY A 314 -30.85 -9.48 13.58
N ALA A 315 -29.78 -8.92 13.01
CA ALA A 315 -29.17 -9.42 11.78
C ALA A 315 -28.73 -10.87 11.93
N THR A 316 -28.99 -11.68 10.92
CA THR A 316 -28.53 -13.08 10.81
C THR A 316 -27.28 -13.22 9.96
N ASP A 317 -26.99 -12.19 9.16
CA ASP A 317 -25.84 -12.12 8.29
C ASP A 317 -25.12 -10.76 8.46
N LEU A 318 -23.81 -10.83 8.56
CA LEU A 318 -22.93 -9.68 8.59
C LEU A 318 -22.05 -9.68 7.33
N LEU A 319 -22.13 -8.62 6.53
CA LEU A 319 -21.30 -8.42 5.35
C LEU A 319 -20.22 -7.38 5.67
N ILE A 320 -18.98 -7.82 5.74
CA ILE A 320 -17.80 -6.97 5.97
C ILE A 320 -17.20 -6.58 4.63
N ASP A 321 -17.07 -5.28 4.34
CA ASP A 321 -16.49 -4.81 3.09
C ASP A 321 -15.04 -4.33 3.29
N LEU A 322 -14.10 -5.13 2.82
CA LEU A 322 -12.66 -4.85 2.84
C LEU A 322 -12.13 -4.37 1.48
N ARG A 323 -13.00 -4.18 0.49
CA ARG A 323 -12.59 -3.71 -0.85
C ARG A 323 -11.96 -2.32 -0.75
N GLY A 324 -10.80 -2.14 -1.39
CA GLY A 324 -10.07 -0.87 -1.40
C GLY A 324 -9.56 -0.43 -0.02
N ASN A 325 -9.65 -1.26 1.00
CA ASN A 325 -9.09 -0.96 2.31
C ASN A 325 -7.56 -1.02 2.26
N PRO A 326 -6.84 0.07 2.60
CA PRO A 326 -5.38 0.14 2.50
C PRO A 326 -4.64 -0.62 3.61
N GLY A 327 -5.36 -1.25 4.54
CA GLY A 327 -4.77 -1.94 5.68
C GLY A 327 -4.54 -1.03 6.90
N GLY A 328 -3.45 -1.27 7.62
CA GLY A 328 -3.07 -0.60 8.85
C GLY A 328 -2.58 -1.58 9.92
N ASP A 329 -2.93 -1.35 11.18
CA ASP A 329 -2.46 -2.14 12.31
C ASP A 329 -3.44 -3.22 12.72
N VAL A 330 -2.92 -4.38 13.12
CA VAL A 330 -3.72 -5.56 13.54
C VAL A 330 -4.53 -5.29 14.82
N SER A 331 -4.08 -4.41 15.70
CA SER A 331 -4.83 -4.07 16.93
C SER A 331 -6.19 -3.44 16.63
N PHE A 332 -6.32 -2.75 15.49
CA PHE A 332 -7.59 -2.20 15.02
C PHE A 332 -8.50 -3.31 14.47
N SER A 333 -7.98 -4.18 13.60
CA SER A 333 -8.77 -5.25 13.01
C SER A 333 -9.20 -6.31 14.03
N ASP A 334 -8.40 -6.52 15.08
CA ASP A 334 -8.74 -7.43 16.18
C ASP A 334 -10.00 -7.01 16.93
N LEU A 335 -10.31 -5.72 17.03
CA LEU A 335 -11.56 -5.25 17.63
C LEU A 335 -12.81 -5.78 16.91
N ILE A 336 -12.71 -6.04 15.61
CA ILE A 336 -13.77 -6.62 14.79
C ILE A 336 -13.70 -8.15 14.88
N THR A 337 -12.56 -8.75 14.53
CA THR A 337 -12.38 -10.19 14.42
C THR A 337 -12.68 -10.90 15.75
N ALA A 338 -12.27 -10.33 16.88
CA ALA A 338 -12.50 -10.89 18.21
C ALA A 338 -14.00 -10.98 18.60
N ARG A 339 -14.88 -10.23 17.92
CA ARG A 339 -16.35 -10.32 18.11
C ARG A 339 -17.03 -11.36 17.21
N LEU A 340 -16.29 -11.91 16.25
CA LEU A 340 -16.81 -12.87 15.25
C LEU A 340 -16.52 -14.32 15.62
N THR A 341 -15.64 -14.55 16.59
CA THR A 341 -15.24 -15.90 17.03
C THR A 341 -15.47 -16.09 18.53
N ASP A 342 -15.60 -17.33 18.96
CA ASP A 342 -15.65 -17.74 20.37
C ASP A 342 -14.35 -18.40 20.85
N ARG A 343 -13.36 -18.53 19.96
CA ARG A 343 -12.06 -19.16 20.22
C ARG A 343 -10.93 -18.16 20.15
N PRO A 344 -9.91 -18.28 21.01
CA PRO A 344 -8.68 -17.54 20.84
C PRO A 344 -8.03 -17.83 19.48
N TYR A 345 -7.42 -16.82 18.87
CA TYR A 345 -6.80 -16.96 17.55
C TYR A 345 -5.48 -16.19 17.45
N ARG A 346 -4.68 -16.53 16.44
CA ARG A 346 -3.49 -15.78 16.04
C ARG A 346 -3.65 -15.32 14.60
N PHE A 347 -3.28 -14.08 14.32
CA PHE A 347 -3.38 -13.52 12.97
C PHE A 347 -2.34 -14.11 11.98
N ALA A 348 -1.34 -14.83 12.47
CA ALA A 348 -0.33 -15.51 11.66
C ALA A 348 0.09 -16.82 12.36
N SER A 349 0.47 -17.81 11.56
CA SER A 349 1.03 -19.09 12.04
C SER A 349 2.51 -18.96 12.39
N ARG A 350 3.22 -18.04 11.71
CA ARG A 350 4.63 -17.72 11.94
C ARG A 350 4.86 -16.23 11.79
N TYR A 351 5.63 -15.66 12.71
CA TYR A 351 6.01 -14.26 12.68
C TYR A 351 7.48 -14.14 13.10
N GLU A 352 8.30 -13.62 12.21
CA GLU A 352 9.73 -13.49 12.41
C GLU A 352 10.15 -12.04 12.20
N VAL A 353 11.02 -11.52 13.07
CA VAL A 353 11.54 -10.15 12.98
C VAL A 353 13.04 -10.16 12.83
N ARG A 354 13.57 -9.16 12.12
CA ARG A 354 15.01 -8.89 12.10
C ARG A 354 15.36 -7.84 13.14
N ALA A 355 16.28 -8.20 14.03
CA ALA A 355 16.81 -7.31 15.05
C ALA A 355 18.02 -6.52 14.51
N GLY A 356 17.79 -5.70 13.47
CA GLY A 356 18.82 -4.82 12.93
C GLY A 356 19.23 -3.72 13.93
N PRO A 357 20.36 -3.04 13.75
CA PRO A 357 20.83 -1.99 14.66
C PRO A 357 19.81 -0.87 14.89
N ALA A 358 19.18 -0.36 13.79
CA ALA A 358 18.17 0.69 13.91
C ALA A 358 16.87 0.16 14.50
N THR A 359 16.42 -1.03 14.11
CA THR A 359 15.25 -1.69 14.68
C THR A 359 15.42 -1.86 16.21
N LYS A 360 16.59 -2.34 16.69
CA LYS A 360 16.88 -2.45 18.11
C LYS A 360 16.82 -1.09 18.81
N ALA A 361 17.43 -0.06 18.22
CA ALA A 361 17.44 1.30 18.81
C ALA A 361 16.02 1.90 18.88
N ILE A 362 15.20 1.75 17.84
CA ILE A 362 13.81 2.21 17.81
C ILE A 362 13.00 1.52 18.92
N TRP A 363 13.09 0.19 19.00
CA TRP A 363 12.32 -0.58 19.98
C TRP A 363 12.78 -0.36 21.41
N ALA A 364 14.09 -0.18 21.66
CA ALA A 364 14.61 0.22 22.95
C ALA A 364 14.06 1.60 23.38
N LYS A 365 14.01 2.57 22.46
CA LYS A 365 13.44 3.90 22.73
C LYS A 365 11.93 3.83 23.02
N ARG A 366 11.16 3.02 22.26
CA ARG A 366 9.73 2.78 22.50
C ARG A 366 9.51 2.16 23.89
N ALA A 367 10.27 1.12 24.23
CA ALA A 367 10.18 0.46 25.53
C ALA A 367 10.56 1.38 26.70
N ALA A 368 11.48 2.34 26.50
CA ALA A 368 11.82 3.33 27.52
C ALA A 368 10.75 4.42 27.71
N GLY A 369 9.95 4.70 26.69
CA GLY A 369 8.89 5.72 26.68
C GLY A 369 7.47 5.20 26.92
N THR A 370 7.27 3.90 26.84
CA THR A 370 5.96 3.25 26.98
C THR A 370 6.13 1.92 27.70
N GLU A 371 5.41 1.73 28.80
CA GLU A 371 5.33 0.42 29.47
C GLU A 371 4.46 -0.50 28.60
N PHE A 372 5.09 -1.41 27.87
CA PHE A 372 4.37 -2.43 27.10
C PHE A 372 3.89 -3.54 28.05
N ASP A 373 2.61 -3.91 27.90
CA ASP A 373 2.15 -5.17 28.49
C ASP A 373 2.99 -6.34 27.92
N PRO A 374 3.72 -7.09 28.76
CA PRO A 374 4.57 -8.21 28.32
C PRO A 374 3.79 -9.29 27.55
N GLY A 375 2.49 -9.41 27.77
CA GLY A 375 1.60 -10.34 27.06
C GLY A 375 1.14 -9.85 25.70
N SER A 376 1.25 -8.54 25.43
CA SER A 376 0.85 -7.95 24.15
C SER A 376 1.83 -8.30 23.03
N LEU A 377 1.40 -8.14 21.78
CA LEU A 377 2.29 -8.27 20.61
C LEU A 377 3.49 -7.34 20.70
N SER A 378 3.28 -6.07 21.07
CA SER A 378 4.35 -5.08 21.20
C SER A 378 5.33 -5.45 22.31
N GLY A 379 4.85 -5.96 23.47
CA GLY A 379 5.72 -6.41 24.55
C GLY A 379 6.57 -7.62 24.16
N ARG A 380 5.96 -8.62 23.51
CA ARG A 380 6.69 -9.81 23.01
C ARG A 380 7.69 -9.46 21.92
N MET A 381 7.34 -8.54 20.99
CA MET A 381 8.28 -8.03 20.00
C MET A 381 9.44 -7.28 20.62
N ALA A 382 9.16 -6.39 21.59
CA ALA A 382 10.21 -5.65 22.30
C ALA A 382 11.22 -6.60 22.97
N ALA A 383 10.72 -7.62 23.67
CA ALA A 383 11.56 -8.64 24.29
C ALA A 383 12.37 -9.44 23.26
N ALA A 384 11.71 -9.98 22.23
CA ALA A 384 12.38 -10.76 21.18
C ALA A 384 13.48 -9.96 20.46
N ILE A 385 13.22 -8.68 20.14
CA ILE A 385 14.21 -7.79 19.51
C ILE A 385 15.36 -7.45 20.46
N ALA A 386 15.07 -7.22 21.76
CA ALA A 386 16.10 -6.93 22.75
C ALA A 386 17.06 -8.10 22.93
N ASP A 387 16.55 -9.31 23.06
CA ASP A 387 17.31 -10.54 23.30
C ASP A 387 18.08 -11.04 22.08
N ALA A 388 17.61 -10.72 20.88
CA ALA A 388 18.24 -11.17 19.64
C ALA A 388 19.65 -10.58 19.46
N PRO A 389 20.59 -11.32 18.86
CA PRO A 389 21.85 -10.73 18.41
C PRO A 389 21.59 -9.68 17.34
N VAL A 390 22.46 -8.67 17.23
CA VAL A 390 22.34 -7.62 16.21
C VAL A 390 22.35 -8.25 14.82
N GLY A 391 21.34 -7.92 14.00
CA GLY A 391 21.14 -8.49 12.67
C GLY A 391 20.56 -9.92 12.67
N GLY A 392 20.28 -10.49 13.83
CA GLY A 392 19.62 -11.80 13.94
C GLY A 392 18.16 -11.74 13.48
N ARG A 393 17.69 -12.85 12.91
CA ARG A 393 16.27 -13.09 12.63
C ARG A 393 15.72 -14.01 13.72
N VAL A 394 14.64 -13.62 14.34
CA VAL A 394 14.07 -14.28 15.53
C VAL A 394 12.58 -14.42 15.40
N ALA A 395 12.06 -15.59 15.76
CA ALA A 395 10.61 -15.83 15.84
C ALA A 395 10.03 -15.09 17.05
N VAL A 396 8.87 -14.47 16.86
CA VAL A 396 8.07 -13.87 17.93
C VAL A 396 6.93 -14.83 18.26
N ASP A 397 6.82 -15.22 19.53
CA ASP A 397 5.67 -15.98 19.98
C ASP A 397 4.45 -15.05 20.03
N LEU A 398 3.60 -15.16 19.00
CA LEU A 398 2.42 -14.31 18.87
C LEU A 398 1.41 -14.59 20.01
N PRO A 399 0.92 -13.55 20.70
CA PRO A 399 -0.19 -13.73 21.64
C PRO A 399 -1.43 -14.20 20.89
N ALA A 400 -2.24 -15.03 21.52
CA ALA A 400 -3.56 -15.33 21.01
C ALA A 400 -4.52 -14.20 21.39
N ALA A 401 -5.11 -13.55 20.38
CA ALA A 401 -6.19 -12.59 20.59
C ALA A 401 -7.38 -13.32 21.25
N GLN A 402 -8.00 -12.68 22.25
CA GLN A 402 -9.10 -13.27 22.99
C GLN A 402 -10.44 -12.81 22.42
N PRO A 403 -11.45 -13.69 22.37
CA PRO A 403 -12.80 -13.31 21.94
C PRO A 403 -13.38 -12.19 22.80
N ILE A 404 -14.02 -11.21 22.17
CA ILE A 404 -14.83 -10.19 22.84
C ILE A 404 -16.28 -10.67 22.82
N ARG A 405 -16.88 -10.80 24.02
CA ARG A 405 -18.23 -11.34 24.18
C ARG A 405 -19.31 -10.27 24.08
N ASP A 406 -18.96 -9.05 24.39
CA ASP A 406 -19.87 -7.91 24.34
C ASP A 406 -20.30 -7.64 22.90
N HIS A 407 -21.61 -7.68 22.67
CA HIS A 407 -22.24 -7.56 21.34
C HIS A 407 -21.61 -8.49 20.28
N ALA A 408 -21.11 -9.67 20.68
CA ALA A 408 -20.51 -10.61 19.75
C ALA A 408 -21.52 -11.11 18.71
N PHE A 409 -21.14 -11.11 17.44
CA PHE A 409 -21.98 -11.62 16.36
C PHE A 409 -21.79 -13.13 16.21
N ARG A 410 -22.90 -13.88 16.08
CA ARG A 410 -22.91 -15.34 15.96
C ARG A 410 -23.71 -15.83 14.76
N GLY A 411 -24.14 -14.93 13.89
CA GLY A 411 -24.72 -15.25 12.60
C GLY A 411 -23.65 -15.62 11.56
N ARG A 412 -24.04 -15.67 10.31
CA ARG A 412 -23.12 -15.91 9.20
C ARG A 412 -22.33 -14.65 8.84
N VAL A 413 -21.04 -14.80 8.66
CA VAL A 413 -20.16 -13.71 8.27
C VAL A 413 -19.72 -13.88 6.82
N TRP A 414 -19.79 -12.81 6.07
CA TRP A 414 -19.35 -12.68 4.69
C TRP A 414 -18.36 -11.54 4.60
N ALA A 415 -17.32 -11.68 3.79
CA ALA A 415 -16.38 -10.59 3.57
C ALA A 415 -16.17 -10.35 2.07
N LEU A 416 -16.32 -9.09 1.67
CA LEU A 416 -16.00 -8.64 0.32
C LEU A 416 -14.55 -8.18 0.24
N ILE A 417 -13.83 -8.67 -0.76
CA ILE A 417 -12.46 -8.28 -1.08
C ILE A 417 -12.34 -7.89 -2.55
N ASP A 418 -11.32 -7.11 -2.87
CA ASP A 418 -10.91 -6.82 -4.25
C ASP A 418 -9.38 -6.72 -4.35
N ARG A 419 -8.88 -6.51 -5.56
CA ARG A 419 -7.44 -6.33 -5.82
C ARG A 419 -6.81 -5.15 -5.10
N HIS A 420 -7.60 -4.22 -4.56
CA HIS A 420 -7.16 -3.06 -3.77
C HIS A 420 -7.26 -3.29 -2.25
N SER A 421 -7.69 -4.47 -1.80
CA SER A 421 -7.58 -4.89 -0.40
C SER A 421 -6.09 -5.13 -0.10
N TYR A 422 -5.47 -4.23 0.69
CA TYR A 422 -4.01 -4.16 0.81
C TYR A 422 -3.54 -4.34 2.25
N SER A 423 -2.33 -4.88 2.43
CA SER A 423 -1.64 -4.99 3.73
C SER A 423 -2.52 -5.71 4.77
N ASN A 424 -2.80 -5.10 5.94
CA ASN A 424 -3.62 -5.73 6.97
C ASN A 424 -5.04 -6.11 6.49
N ALA A 425 -5.59 -5.47 5.46
CA ALA A 425 -6.87 -5.89 4.89
C ALA A 425 -6.78 -7.28 4.22
N ALA A 426 -5.68 -7.57 3.52
CA ALA A 426 -5.42 -8.90 2.97
C ALA A 426 -5.14 -9.93 4.10
N VAL A 427 -4.43 -9.52 5.16
CA VAL A 427 -4.19 -10.37 6.35
C VAL A 427 -5.50 -10.73 7.04
N VAL A 428 -6.40 -9.76 7.25
CA VAL A 428 -7.73 -9.98 7.85
C VAL A 428 -8.59 -10.90 6.97
N ALA A 429 -8.61 -10.67 5.66
CA ALA A 429 -9.35 -11.54 4.74
C ALA A 429 -8.85 -12.99 4.83
N ALA A 430 -7.52 -13.20 4.86
CA ALA A 430 -6.94 -14.53 5.04
C ALA A 430 -7.25 -15.12 6.42
N LEU A 431 -7.20 -14.31 7.47
CA LEU A 431 -7.53 -14.74 8.83
C LEU A 431 -8.98 -15.23 8.92
N LEU A 432 -9.92 -14.45 8.36
CA LEU A 432 -11.33 -14.81 8.34
C LEU A 432 -11.59 -16.10 7.55
N GLN A 433 -10.89 -16.30 6.43
CA GLN A 433 -10.95 -17.49 5.60
C GLN A 433 -10.35 -18.72 6.29
N ASP A 434 -9.09 -18.60 6.74
CA ASP A 434 -8.31 -19.72 7.29
C ASP A 434 -8.87 -20.27 8.61
N LEU A 435 -9.62 -19.46 9.34
CA LEU A 435 -10.27 -19.86 10.59
C LEU A 435 -11.77 -20.18 10.43
N ASP A 436 -12.27 -20.27 9.19
CA ASP A 436 -13.68 -20.53 8.87
C ASP A 436 -14.66 -19.55 9.56
N ILE A 437 -14.21 -18.30 9.76
CA ILE A 437 -15.04 -17.24 10.39
C ILE A 437 -15.97 -16.61 9.35
N ALA A 438 -15.50 -16.40 8.12
CA ALA A 438 -16.30 -15.79 7.06
C ALA A 438 -16.11 -16.50 5.71
N VAL A 439 -17.17 -16.44 4.89
CA VAL A 439 -17.07 -16.77 3.46
C VAL A 439 -16.56 -15.54 2.73
N ILE A 440 -15.47 -15.69 2.01
CA ILE A 440 -14.82 -14.60 1.27
C ILE A 440 -15.41 -14.49 -0.14
N MET A 441 -15.86 -13.30 -0.51
CA MET A 441 -16.45 -13.01 -1.82
C MET A 441 -15.71 -11.89 -2.53
N GLY A 442 -15.71 -11.88 -3.85
CA GLY A 442 -15.16 -10.78 -4.64
C GLY A 442 -14.05 -11.17 -5.58
N GLU A 443 -13.02 -10.32 -5.69
CA GLU A 443 -11.82 -10.57 -6.48
C GLU A 443 -10.65 -10.98 -5.56
N GLU A 444 -9.74 -11.81 -6.10
CA GLU A 444 -8.47 -12.12 -5.43
C GLU A 444 -7.71 -10.82 -5.09
N THR A 445 -7.20 -10.68 -3.86
CA THR A 445 -6.38 -9.52 -3.48
C THR A 445 -5.10 -9.46 -4.31
N ALA A 446 -4.62 -8.25 -4.58
CA ALA A 446 -3.34 -8.10 -5.27
C ALA A 446 -2.16 -8.21 -4.30
N ASP A 447 -2.38 -7.81 -3.05
CA ASP A 447 -1.40 -7.97 -1.96
C ASP A 447 -1.45 -9.37 -1.35
N LEU A 448 -0.34 -9.77 -0.74
CA LEU A 448 -0.13 -11.12 -0.24
C LEU A 448 -0.45 -11.22 1.26
N PRO A 449 -1.24 -12.21 1.71
CA PRO A 449 -1.47 -12.44 3.14
C PRO A 449 -0.27 -13.06 3.85
N THR A 450 0.58 -13.81 3.14
CA THR A 450 1.92 -14.21 3.59
C THR A 450 2.91 -13.23 3.01
N THR A 451 3.48 -12.36 3.85
CA THR A 451 4.16 -11.17 3.36
C THR A 451 5.33 -10.72 4.23
N TYR A 452 6.18 -9.90 3.64
CA TYR A 452 7.16 -9.08 4.32
C TYR A 452 6.51 -7.76 4.73
N GLY A 453 6.39 -7.49 6.02
CA GLY A 453 5.63 -6.35 6.54
C GLY A 453 6.12 -5.83 7.88
N ALA A 454 5.20 -5.23 8.67
CA ALA A 454 5.52 -4.56 9.93
C ALA A 454 6.67 -3.56 9.73
N VAL A 455 6.42 -2.57 8.90
CA VAL A 455 7.45 -1.65 8.39
C VAL A 455 8.05 -0.75 9.45
N GLU A 456 9.31 -0.40 9.25
CA GLU A 456 10.04 0.70 9.87
C GLU A 456 10.64 1.59 8.78
N SER A 457 11.22 2.70 9.17
CA SER A 457 11.88 3.59 8.22
C SER A 457 13.19 4.17 8.74
N PHE A 458 14.02 4.63 7.81
CA PHE A 458 15.15 5.49 8.10
C PHE A 458 15.27 6.57 7.04
N THR A 459 15.95 7.64 7.40
CA THR A 459 16.19 8.78 6.50
C THR A 459 17.61 8.72 5.95
N LEU A 460 17.79 9.04 4.68
CA LEU A 460 19.10 9.18 4.04
C LEU A 460 19.75 10.51 4.44
N PRO A 461 21.08 10.55 4.63
CA PRO A 461 21.73 11.69 5.24
C PRO A 461 21.74 12.97 4.39
N HIS A 462 21.82 12.87 3.07
CA HIS A 462 21.94 14.02 2.19
C HIS A 462 20.62 14.42 1.52
N SER A 463 19.91 13.46 0.94
CA SER A 463 18.62 13.72 0.29
C SER A 463 17.47 13.93 1.27
N GLY A 464 17.60 13.45 2.50
CA GLY A 464 16.48 13.42 3.45
C GLY A 464 15.38 12.43 3.09
N ALA A 465 15.55 11.63 2.03
CA ALA A 465 14.56 10.68 1.58
C ALA A 465 14.30 9.59 2.62
N ALA A 466 13.03 9.34 2.92
CA ALA A 466 12.61 8.25 3.80
C ALA A 466 12.62 6.92 3.02
N ILE A 467 13.27 5.93 3.62
CA ILE A 467 13.33 4.56 3.12
C ILE A 467 12.53 3.68 4.06
N ILE A 468 11.49 3.08 3.56
CA ILE A 468 10.58 2.19 4.29
C ILE A 468 11.00 0.74 4.01
N TYR A 469 11.12 -0.06 5.05
CA TYR A 469 11.54 -1.46 4.93
C TYR A 469 10.72 -2.37 5.85
N PRO A 470 10.42 -3.61 5.43
CA PRO A 470 9.77 -4.59 6.28
C PRO A 470 10.79 -5.17 7.26
N LYS A 471 10.50 -5.07 8.57
CA LYS A 471 11.31 -5.72 9.62
C LYS A 471 10.83 -7.14 9.92
N ALA A 472 9.63 -7.51 9.50
CA ALA A 472 9.04 -8.81 9.80
C ALA A 472 8.63 -9.57 8.54
N TYR A 473 8.66 -10.90 8.65
CA TYR A 473 8.01 -11.84 7.75
C TYR A 473 6.88 -12.55 8.51
N MET A 474 5.70 -12.58 7.93
CA MET A 474 4.53 -13.20 8.53
C MET A 474 3.89 -14.19 7.55
N VAL A 475 3.49 -15.34 8.09
CA VAL A 475 2.80 -16.40 7.34
C VAL A 475 1.36 -16.46 7.81
N ARG A 476 0.42 -16.47 6.86
CA ARG A 476 -1.02 -16.54 7.14
C ARG A 476 -1.38 -17.71 8.07
N PRO A 477 -2.54 -17.69 8.76
CA PRO A 477 -2.90 -18.70 9.77
C PRO A 477 -2.88 -20.15 9.27
N SER A 478 -3.26 -20.42 8.02
CA SER A 478 -3.20 -21.77 7.42
C SER A 478 -1.77 -22.30 7.23
N GLY A 479 -0.74 -21.47 7.37
CA GLY A 479 0.65 -21.86 7.10
C GLY A 479 1.03 -21.83 5.62
N SER A 480 0.16 -21.41 4.72
CA SER A 480 0.49 -21.30 3.29
C SER A 480 1.51 -20.19 3.02
N GLU A 481 2.55 -20.52 2.30
CA GLU A 481 3.60 -19.59 1.86
C GLU A 481 3.53 -19.30 0.34
N GLU A 482 2.41 -19.57 -0.29
CA GLU A 482 2.20 -19.26 -1.70
C GLU A 482 2.31 -17.75 -1.96
N THR A 483 3.01 -17.40 -3.06
CA THR A 483 3.09 -16.02 -3.55
C THR A 483 1.82 -15.68 -4.32
N ARG A 484 0.70 -15.60 -3.60
CA ARG A 484 -0.64 -15.38 -4.13
C ARG A 484 -1.48 -14.58 -3.15
N GLY A 485 -2.40 -13.77 -3.67
CA GLY A 485 -3.40 -13.06 -2.87
C GLY A 485 -4.40 -13.99 -2.19
N VAL A 486 -5.31 -13.41 -1.43
CA VAL A 486 -6.46 -14.15 -0.89
C VAL A 486 -7.42 -14.42 -2.04
N VAL A 487 -7.62 -15.70 -2.36
CA VAL A 487 -8.56 -16.14 -3.38
C VAL A 487 -9.94 -16.24 -2.73
N PRO A 488 -10.96 -15.54 -3.26
CA PRO A 488 -12.29 -15.60 -2.68
C PRO A 488 -12.90 -17.00 -2.86
N ASP A 489 -13.66 -17.43 -1.86
CA ASP A 489 -14.44 -18.69 -1.92
C ASP A 489 -15.53 -18.60 -2.98
N ILE A 490 -16.10 -17.40 -3.15
CA ILE A 490 -17.09 -17.07 -4.17
C ILE A 490 -16.58 -15.91 -5.02
N PRO A 491 -16.03 -16.19 -6.22
CA PRO A 491 -15.59 -15.13 -7.12
C PRO A 491 -16.78 -14.27 -7.59
N LEU A 492 -16.64 -12.94 -7.48
CA LEU A 492 -17.58 -11.97 -8.02
C LEU A 492 -16.84 -11.07 -9.00
N ALA A 493 -17.47 -10.81 -10.14
CA ALA A 493 -16.87 -9.94 -11.13
C ALA A 493 -17.06 -8.46 -10.75
N PRO A 494 -16.05 -7.60 -10.95
CA PRO A 494 -16.27 -6.16 -10.90
C PRO A 494 -17.27 -5.75 -11.97
N GLY A 495 -18.10 -4.76 -11.69
CA GLY A 495 -19.05 -4.22 -12.67
C GLY A 495 -18.36 -3.65 -13.91
N PRO A 496 -19.12 -3.35 -14.98
CA PRO A 496 -18.61 -2.61 -16.12
C PRO A 496 -17.94 -1.31 -15.66
N VAL A 497 -16.90 -0.89 -16.39
CA VAL A 497 -16.27 0.40 -16.12
C VAL A 497 -17.25 1.53 -16.46
N GLY A 498 -17.38 2.50 -15.55
CA GLY A 498 -18.33 3.61 -15.73
C GLY A 498 -19.73 3.34 -15.19
N GLU A 499 -19.98 2.19 -14.57
CA GLU A 499 -21.24 1.89 -13.89
C GLU A 499 -21.32 2.64 -12.55
N ASP A 500 -22.45 3.33 -12.32
CA ASP A 500 -22.68 4.11 -11.08
C ASP A 500 -23.11 3.23 -9.90
N ARG A 501 -23.56 1.99 -10.18
CA ARG A 501 -24.03 1.03 -9.18
C ARG A 501 -22.89 0.18 -8.66
N ASP A 502 -22.95 -0.20 -7.39
CA ASP A 502 -22.04 -1.19 -6.81
C ASP A 502 -22.45 -2.63 -7.20
N ILE A 503 -22.13 -3.02 -8.43
CA ILE A 503 -22.50 -4.32 -9.01
C ILE A 503 -21.98 -5.49 -8.16
N MET A 504 -20.77 -5.37 -7.59
CA MET A 504 -20.22 -6.43 -6.76
C MET A 504 -20.99 -6.58 -5.44
N LEU A 505 -21.43 -5.47 -4.84
CA LEU A 505 -22.30 -5.52 -3.66
C LEU A 505 -23.66 -6.15 -4.01
N ASP A 506 -24.27 -5.76 -5.15
CA ASP A 506 -25.54 -6.36 -5.61
C ASP A 506 -25.42 -7.86 -5.83
N GLN A 507 -24.32 -8.33 -6.42
CA GLN A 507 -24.02 -9.76 -6.58
C GLN A 507 -23.85 -10.46 -5.23
N ALA A 508 -23.14 -9.85 -4.28
CA ALA A 508 -22.95 -10.40 -2.95
C ALA A 508 -24.27 -10.56 -2.19
N LEU A 509 -25.12 -9.53 -2.22
CA LEU A 509 -26.45 -9.59 -1.60
C LEU A 509 -27.34 -10.67 -2.21
N SER A 510 -27.30 -10.79 -3.55
CA SER A 510 -28.01 -11.85 -4.27
C SER A 510 -27.52 -13.25 -3.87
N ARG A 511 -26.20 -13.41 -3.67
CA ARG A 511 -25.59 -14.67 -3.25
C ARG A 511 -25.99 -15.03 -1.81
N ILE A 512 -25.94 -14.05 -0.88
CA ILE A 512 -26.37 -14.25 0.51
C ILE A 512 -27.84 -14.70 0.55
N ALA A 513 -28.72 -14.07 -0.22
CA ALA A 513 -30.13 -14.44 -0.31
C ALA A 513 -30.31 -15.88 -0.85
N ALA A 514 -29.55 -16.28 -1.88
CA ALA A 514 -29.61 -17.63 -2.44
C ALA A 514 -29.17 -18.70 -1.43
N GLU A 515 -28.08 -18.46 -0.69
CA GLU A 515 -27.59 -19.39 0.35
C GLU A 515 -28.59 -19.57 1.50
N ARG A 516 -29.29 -18.49 1.90
CA ARG A 516 -30.37 -18.56 2.90
C ARG A 516 -31.50 -19.46 2.45
N ASN A 517 -31.97 -19.28 1.21
CA ASN A 517 -33.05 -20.05 0.65
C ASN A 517 -32.67 -21.55 0.59
N ALA A 518 -31.46 -21.88 0.19
CA ALA A 518 -30.96 -23.25 0.15
C ALA A 518 -31.00 -23.91 1.53
N LEU A 519 -30.63 -23.19 2.61
CA LEU A 519 -30.68 -23.70 3.98
C LEU A 519 -32.10 -23.89 4.51
N SER A 520 -33.06 -23.05 4.11
CA SER A 520 -34.45 -23.17 4.52
C SER A 520 -35.15 -24.40 3.91
N TYR A 521 -34.73 -24.84 2.71
CA TYR A 521 -35.23 -26.08 2.07
C TYR A 521 -34.66 -27.38 2.66
N THR A 522 -33.52 -27.29 3.37
CA THR A 522 -32.87 -28.48 3.96
C THR A 522 -33.32 -28.79 5.40
N GLN A 523 -34.12 -27.93 6.05
CA GLN A 523 -34.77 -28.24 7.32
C GLN A 523 -36.18 -28.78 7.03
N PRO A 524 -36.44 -30.07 7.20
CA PRO A 524 -37.80 -30.57 7.16
C PRO A 524 -38.58 -29.96 8.33
N GLU A 525 -39.81 -29.50 8.02
CA GLU A 525 -40.77 -29.05 9.03
C GLU A 525 -40.81 -30.07 10.18
N ARG A 526 -40.43 -29.62 11.38
CA ARG A 526 -40.62 -30.40 12.62
C ARG A 526 -41.98 -30.08 13.23
#